data_fdcb06581fe8d32fac4ee708f678b63a
#
_entry.id   fdcb06581fe8d32fac4ee708f678b63a
#
_cell.length_a   1.000
_cell.length_b   1.000
_cell.length_c   1.000
_cell.angle_alpha   90.00
_cell.angle_beta   90.00
_cell.angle_gamma   90.00
#
_symmetry.space_group_name_H-M   'P 1'
#
loop_
_entity.id
_entity.type
_entity.pdbx_description
1 polymer ?
#
loop_
_entity_poly.entity_id
_entity_poly.type
_entity_poly.pdbx_seq_one_letter_code
_entity_poly.pdbx_strand_id
1 'polypeptide(L)'
;WGEDEKKVPQLKRMLHEVETNVGKSVFSDYSDGEKQTHALFNRSGVFLAPKHAKFVSRFIQHASKKDSIVLDCFGGSGSTGHAVISVNREDKGKRKFILIEQGEYFSTVIKPRIQKVVYSPEWKAGKPLSDHAGISHCFKVLKLESYEDTLNNLQLRRTSAQGDLLNTLPQQAKDDYLLNYLLDVESRG
;
A
#
# COMPACT_ATOMS: atom_id res chain seq x y z
N TRP A 1 -30.92 -24.41 31.53
CA TRP A 1 -31.67 -24.71 30.30
C TRP A 1 -32.48 -23.46 29.99
N GLY A 2 -32.54 -23.05 28.72
CA GLY A 2 -33.34 -21.89 28.29
C GLY A 2 -34.81 -22.26 28.21
N GLU A 3 -35.69 -21.27 28.14
CA GLU A 3 -37.16 -21.42 28.06
C GLU A 3 -37.66 -22.11 26.77
N ASP A 4 -36.77 -22.41 25.84
CA ASP A 4 -37.10 -23.01 24.53
C ASP A 4 -36.44 -24.38 24.39
N GLU A 5 -37.17 -25.44 24.53
CA GLU A 5 -36.69 -26.84 24.44
C GLU A 5 -36.15 -27.22 23.04
N LYS A 6 -36.44 -26.42 22.03
CA LYS A 6 -35.95 -26.63 20.63
C LYS A 6 -34.59 -26.03 20.37
N LYS A 7 -34.04 -25.22 21.32
CA LYS A 7 -32.71 -24.65 21.17
C LYS A 7 -31.63 -25.60 21.64
N VAL A 8 -30.67 -25.85 20.76
CA VAL A 8 -29.46 -26.60 21.12
C VAL A 8 -28.77 -25.90 22.29
N PRO A 9 -28.43 -26.63 23.37
CA PRO A 9 -27.70 -26.06 24.50
C PRO A 9 -26.39 -25.40 24.03
N GLN A 10 -26.18 -24.14 24.35
CA GLN A 10 -24.94 -23.45 24.05
C GLN A 10 -24.05 -23.46 25.29
N LEU A 11 -22.79 -23.82 25.09
CA LEU A 11 -21.77 -23.73 26.13
C LEU A 11 -21.58 -22.25 26.52
N LYS A 12 -21.93 -21.90 27.76
CA LYS A 12 -21.61 -20.57 28.31
C LYS A 12 -20.14 -20.56 28.72
N ARG A 13 -19.32 -19.75 28.02
CA ARG A 13 -17.97 -19.42 28.47
C ARG A 13 -17.99 -18.05 29.15
N MET A 14 -17.36 -17.95 30.29
CA MET A 14 -17.18 -16.66 30.95
C MET A 14 -16.14 -15.84 30.19
N LEU A 15 -16.30 -14.51 30.10
CA LEU A 15 -15.44 -13.64 29.32
C LEU A 15 -13.96 -13.72 29.73
N HIS A 16 -13.70 -13.96 31.00
CA HIS A 16 -12.35 -14.12 31.55
C HIS A 16 -11.68 -15.48 31.22
N GLU A 17 -12.46 -16.46 30.73
CA GLU A 17 -11.97 -17.77 30.30
C GLU A 17 -11.60 -17.79 28.81
N VAL A 18 -11.88 -16.71 28.09
CA VAL A 18 -11.67 -16.62 26.64
C VAL A 18 -10.40 -15.84 26.35
N GLU A 19 -9.30 -16.53 26.16
CA GLU A 19 -8.03 -15.90 25.78
C GLU A 19 -8.01 -15.41 24.32
N THR A 20 -8.76 -16.07 23.45
CA THR A 20 -8.80 -15.73 22.00
C THR A 20 -10.21 -15.90 21.44
N ASN A 21 -10.59 -14.98 20.56
CA ASN A 21 -11.80 -15.10 19.75
C ASN A 21 -11.45 -15.62 18.35
N VAL A 22 -12.20 -16.60 17.86
CA VAL A 22 -12.09 -17.03 16.47
C VAL A 22 -12.49 -15.87 15.56
N GLY A 23 -11.68 -15.57 14.57
CA GLY A 23 -11.98 -14.53 13.58
C GLY A 23 -13.28 -14.84 12.83
N LYS A 24 -14.08 -13.81 12.56
CA LYS A 24 -15.30 -13.96 11.76
C LYS A 24 -14.93 -14.34 10.33
N SER A 25 -15.63 -15.27 9.73
CA SER A 25 -15.50 -15.63 8.31
C SER A 25 -16.30 -14.71 7.37
N VAL A 26 -17.26 -13.96 7.92
CA VAL A 26 -18.11 -13.02 7.19
C VAL A 26 -18.03 -11.65 7.84
N PHE A 27 -17.74 -10.64 7.03
CA PHE A 27 -17.65 -9.24 7.43
C PHE A 27 -18.69 -8.42 6.67
N SER A 28 -19.79 -8.08 7.33
CA SER A 28 -20.88 -7.29 6.73
C SER A 28 -20.79 -5.78 7.08
N ASP A 29 -19.96 -5.43 8.05
CA ASP A 29 -20.00 -4.12 8.71
C ASP A 29 -19.18 -3.02 7.99
N TYR A 30 -18.46 -3.34 6.91
CA TYR A 30 -17.46 -2.44 6.29
C TYR A 30 -17.59 -2.38 4.77
N SER A 31 -18.81 -2.42 4.25
CA SER A 31 -19.05 -2.47 2.80
C SER A 31 -18.89 -1.14 2.07
N ASP A 32 -18.88 -0.01 2.79
CA ASP A 32 -19.00 1.31 2.20
C ASP A 32 -17.65 2.08 2.13
N GLY A 33 -16.77 1.59 1.27
CA GLY A 33 -15.52 2.31 0.97
C GLY A 33 -15.75 3.63 0.23
N GLU A 34 -16.84 3.76 -0.54
CA GLU A 34 -17.19 5.00 -1.24
C GLU A 34 -17.52 6.13 -0.26
N LYS A 35 -18.26 5.86 0.82
CA LYS A 35 -18.50 6.86 1.87
C LYS A 35 -17.20 7.32 2.54
N GLN A 36 -16.26 6.40 2.75
CA GLN A 36 -14.97 6.76 3.32
C GLN A 36 -14.15 7.65 2.38
N THR A 37 -14.11 7.33 1.09
CA THR A 37 -13.42 8.17 0.10
C THR A 37 -14.13 9.51 -0.08
N HIS A 38 -15.47 9.54 -0.10
CA HIS A 38 -16.23 10.78 -0.14
C HIS A 38 -15.93 11.66 1.08
N ALA A 39 -15.88 11.10 2.28
CA ALA A 39 -15.53 11.86 3.49
C ALA A 39 -14.14 12.51 3.38
N LEU A 40 -13.16 11.79 2.81
CA LEU A 40 -11.80 12.27 2.62
C LEU A 40 -11.70 13.37 1.55
N PHE A 41 -12.35 13.18 0.40
CA PHE A 41 -12.13 14.00 -0.80
C PHE A 41 -13.24 15.00 -1.11
N ASN A 42 -14.40 14.90 -0.44
CA ASN A 42 -15.62 15.65 -0.74
C ASN A 42 -16.07 15.51 -2.19
N ARG A 43 -15.84 14.34 -2.78
CA ARG A 43 -16.18 14.03 -4.17
C ARG A 43 -16.52 12.56 -4.29
N SER A 44 -17.59 12.23 -5.01
CA SER A 44 -17.96 10.86 -5.37
C SER A 44 -17.17 10.38 -6.59
N GLY A 45 -17.07 9.06 -6.77
CA GLY A 45 -16.41 8.47 -7.92
C GLY A 45 -14.89 8.73 -7.99
N VAL A 46 -14.26 8.99 -6.84
CA VAL A 46 -12.79 9.21 -6.76
C VAL A 46 -12.02 7.98 -7.20
N PHE A 47 -12.57 6.81 -6.89
CA PHE A 47 -12.03 5.51 -7.27
C PHE A 47 -13.18 4.51 -7.42
N LEU A 48 -13.06 3.58 -8.37
CA LEU A 48 -14.08 2.56 -8.59
C LEU A 48 -14.01 1.47 -7.50
N ALA A 49 -15.11 1.27 -6.78
CA ALA A 49 -15.25 0.24 -5.73
C ALA A 49 -14.11 0.21 -4.69
N PRO A 50 -13.82 1.33 -3.99
CA PRO A 50 -12.76 1.37 -2.99
C PRO A 50 -13.11 0.47 -1.80
N LYS A 51 -12.12 -0.23 -1.27
CA LYS A 51 -12.29 -0.99 -0.02
C LYS A 51 -12.30 -0.03 1.16
N HIS A 52 -13.14 -0.31 2.16
CA HIS A 52 -13.12 0.42 3.41
C HIS A 52 -11.88 0.06 4.23
N ALA A 53 -11.15 1.04 4.75
CA ALA A 53 -9.90 0.80 5.48
C ALA A 53 -10.09 -0.08 6.73
N LYS A 54 -11.22 0.05 7.46
CA LYS A 54 -11.53 -0.82 8.62
C LYS A 54 -11.64 -2.30 8.24
N PHE A 55 -12.12 -2.62 7.04
CA PHE A 55 -12.14 -3.99 6.54
C PHE A 55 -10.72 -4.52 6.40
N VAL A 56 -9.84 -3.76 5.75
CA VAL A 56 -8.42 -4.13 5.58
C VAL A 56 -7.69 -4.20 6.93
N SER A 57 -8.00 -3.29 7.86
CA SER A 57 -7.43 -3.27 9.21
C SER A 57 -7.60 -4.59 9.95
N ARG A 58 -8.74 -5.28 9.76
CA ARG A 58 -8.97 -6.59 10.39
C ARG A 58 -7.95 -7.64 9.95
N PHE A 59 -7.65 -7.69 8.65
CA PHE A 59 -6.63 -8.62 8.16
C PHE A 59 -5.25 -8.26 8.68
N ILE A 60 -4.90 -6.98 8.71
CA ILE A 60 -3.62 -6.51 9.23
C ILE A 60 -3.46 -6.87 10.70
N GLN A 61 -4.49 -6.65 11.53
CA GLN A 61 -4.48 -6.97 12.96
C GLN A 61 -4.29 -8.48 13.22
N HIS A 62 -4.89 -9.34 12.38
CA HIS A 62 -4.80 -10.80 12.55
C HIS A 62 -3.52 -11.39 11.94
N ALA A 63 -3.03 -10.85 10.84
CA ALA A 63 -1.94 -11.44 10.06
C ALA A 63 -0.57 -10.80 10.30
N SER A 64 -0.47 -9.69 11.05
CA SER A 64 0.79 -8.96 11.19
C SER A 64 1.13 -8.64 12.64
N LYS A 65 2.42 -8.68 12.95
CA LYS A 65 2.99 -8.17 14.20
C LYS A 65 3.09 -6.63 14.15
N LYS A 66 3.38 -6.00 15.30
CA LYS A 66 3.45 -4.54 15.42
C LYS A 66 4.57 -3.86 14.63
N ASP A 67 5.54 -4.61 14.14
CA ASP A 67 6.72 -4.15 13.40
C ASP A 67 6.80 -4.70 11.96
N SER A 68 5.77 -5.42 11.50
CA SER A 68 5.72 -6.04 10.18
C SER A 68 5.72 -5.03 9.05
N ILE A 69 6.13 -5.50 7.87
CA ILE A 69 5.98 -4.79 6.59
C ILE A 69 4.78 -5.36 5.87
N VAL A 70 3.86 -4.51 5.46
CA VAL A 70 2.67 -4.85 4.67
C VAL A 70 2.90 -4.43 3.23
N LEU A 71 2.90 -5.39 2.31
CA LEU A 71 3.05 -5.15 0.87
C LEU A 71 1.69 -5.27 0.19
N ASP A 72 1.36 -4.30 -0.65
CA ASP A 72 0.20 -4.32 -1.54
C ASP A 72 0.66 -3.98 -2.95
N CYS A 73 0.68 -5.00 -3.81
CA CYS A 73 1.13 -4.87 -5.20
C CYS A 73 0.11 -4.19 -6.12
N PHE A 74 -1.11 -3.96 -5.65
CA PHE A 74 -2.19 -3.30 -6.38
C PHE A 74 -2.85 -2.26 -5.48
N GLY A 75 -2.10 -1.21 -5.15
CA GLY A 75 -2.45 -0.20 -4.15
C GLY A 75 -3.83 0.43 -4.33
N GLY A 76 -4.31 0.51 -5.57
CA GLY A 76 -5.65 0.96 -5.93
C GLY A 76 -6.00 2.31 -5.31
N SER A 77 -7.00 2.33 -4.45
CA SER A 77 -7.36 3.57 -3.72
C SER A 77 -6.48 3.88 -2.50
N GLY A 78 -5.48 3.06 -2.16
CA GLY A 78 -4.62 3.23 -0.99
C GLY A 78 -5.25 2.81 0.34
N SER A 79 -6.26 1.93 0.31
CA SER A 79 -6.95 1.47 1.53
C SER A 79 -6.00 0.73 2.48
N THR A 80 -5.03 -0.01 1.96
CA THR A 80 -4.04 -0.75 2.75
C THR A 80 -3.14 0.18 3.54
N GLY A 81 -2.59 1.22 2.93
CA GLY A 81 -1.80 2.23 3.64
C GLY A 81 -2.61 2.97 4.70
N HIS A 82 -3.85 3.35 4.39
CA HIS A 82 -4.79 3.92 5.36
C HIS A 82 -5.01 2.98 6.54
N ALA A 83 -5.24 1.69 6.30
CA ALA A 83 -5.46 0.70 7.33
C ALA A 83 -4.22 0.51 8.23
N VAL A 84 -3.01 0.42 7.67
CA VAL A 84 -1.76 0.31 8.44
C VAL A 84 -1.58 1.51 9.36
N ILE A 85 -1.79 2.72 8.85
CA ILE A 85 -1.68 3.95 9.65
C ILE A 85 -2.70 3.94 10.79
N SER A 86 -3.96 3.54 10.51
CA SER A 86 -5.02 3.46 11.52
C SER A 86 -4.70 2.44 12.61
N VAL A 87 -4.27 1.22 12.25
CA VAL A 87 -3.89 0.18 13.21
C VAL A 87 -2.69 0.60 14.06
N ASN A 88 -1.67 1.22 13.45
CA ASN A 88 -0.52 1.74 14.21
C ASN A 88 -0.93 2.85 15.20
N ARG A 89 -1.92 3.67 14.83
CA ARG A 89 -2.47 4.71 15.72
C ARG A 89 -3.19 4.09 16.92
N GLU A 90 -3.94 3.01 16.71
CA GLU A 90 -4.71 2.30 17.74
C GLU A 90 -3.79 1.55 18.72
N ASP A 91 -2.88 0.72 18.19
CA ASP A 91 -2.09 -0.22 19.00
C ASP A 91 -0.65 0.23 19.30
N LYS A 92 -0.30 1.48 18.86
CA LYS A 92 1.05 2.05 18.96
C LYS A 92 2.12 1.20 18.25
N GLY A 93 1.71 0.49 17.20
CA GLY A 93 2.59 -0.30 16.35
C GLY A 93 3.48 0.57 15.47
N LYS A 94 4.49 -0.07 14.87
CA LYS A 94 5.46 0.53 13.94
C LYS A 94 5.46 -0.20 12.60
N ARG A 95 4.29 -0.74 12.19
CA ARG A 95 4.16 -1.41 10.89
C ARG A 95 4.51 -0.43 9.79
N LYS A 96 5.21 -0.93 8.79
CA LYS A 96 5.51 -0.23 7.54
C LYS A 96 4.59 -0.73 6.44
N PHE A 97 4.43 0.05 5.39
CA PHE A 97 3.71 -0.39 4.19
C PHE A 97 4.48 -0.04 2.93
N ILE A 98 4.30 -0.88 1.91
CA ILE A 98 4.77 -0.66 0.55
C ILE A 98 3.54 -0.81 -0.34
N LEU A 99 3.21 0.24 -1.08
CA LEU A 99 2.11 0.23 -2.06
C LEU A 99 2.72 0.37 -3.45
N ILE A 100 2.37 -0.54 -4.33
CA ILE A 100 2.76 -0.49 -5.73
C ILE A 100 1.51 -0.21 -6.55
N GLU A 101 1.57 0.78 -7.43
CA GLU A 101 0.45 1.16 -8.29
C GLU A 101 0.95 1.75 -9.59
N GLN A 102 0.40 1.27 -10.69
CA GLN A 102 0.75 1.70 -12.04
C GLN A 102 -0.19 2.79 -12.58
N GLY A 103 -1.39 2.87 -12.03
CA GLY A 103 -2.43 3.78 -12.52
C GLY A 103 -2.18 5.25 -12.14
N GLU A 104 -2.71 6.16 -12.93
CA GLU A 104 -2.60 7.61 -12.70
C GLU A 104 -3.20 8.07 -11.37
N TYR A 105 -4.10 7.29 -10.80
CA TYR A 105 -4.66 7.54 -9.48
C TYR A 105 -3.67 7.38 -8.33
N PHE A 106 -2.44 6.92 -8.59
CA PHE A 106 -1.37 7.00 -7.61
C PHE A 106 -1.19 8.45 -7.10
N SER A 107 -1.07 9.39 -8.01
CA SER A 107 -0.86 10.80 -7.68
C SER A 107 -2.13 11.53 -7.23
N THR A 108 -3.28 11.13 -7.78
CA THR A 108 -4.57 11.83 -7.57
C THR A 108 -5.38 11.26 -6.40
N VAL A 109 -5.15 10.00 -6.02
CA VAL A 109 -5.92 9.32 -4.97
C VAL A 109 -5.02 8.80 -3.85
N ILE A 110 -4.04 7.92 -4.15
CA ILE A 110 -3.25 7.24 -3.12
C ILE A 110 -2.46 8.26 -2.29
N LYS A 111 -1.61 9.05 -2.93
CA LYS A 111 -0.76 10.02 -2.24
C LYS A 111 -1.56 11.02 -1.40
N PRO A 112 -2.60 11.69 -1.92
CA PRO A 112 -3.44 12.57 -1.11
C PRO A 112 -4.18 11.85 0.02
N ARG A 113 -4.64 10.60 -0.19
CA ARG A 113 -5.28 9.81 0.86
C ARG A 113 -4.33 9.57 2.03
N ILE A 114 -3.09 9.12 1.75
CA ILE A 114 -2.09 8.88 2.79
C ILE A 114 -1.79 10.17 3.55
N GLN A 115 -1.58 11.28 2.85
CA GLN A 115 -1.34 12.59 3.47
C GLN A 115 -2.48 12.99 4.40
N LYS A 116 -3.73 12.87 3.96
CA LYS A 116 -4.91 13.18 4.76
C LYS A 116 -5.02 12.31 6.01
N VAL A 117 -4.81 11.00 5.86
CA VAL A 117 -4.89 10.05 6.99
C VAL A 117 -3.78 10.28 8.02
N VAL A 118 -2.59 10.67 7.59
CA VAL A 118 -1.49 11.07 8.49
C VAL A 118 -1.87 12.34 9.24
N TYR A 119 -2.46 13.32 8.57
CA TYR A 119 -2.86 14.59 9.15
C TYR A 119 -3.98 14.44 10.19
N SER A 120 -5.05 13.70 9.88
CA SER A 120 -6.17 13.48 10.79
C SER A 120 -6.79 12.08 10.59
N PRO A 121 -7.23 11.41 11.67
CA PRO A 121 -7.91 10.12 11.56
C PRO A 121 -9.31 10.23 10.98
N GLU A 122 -9.98 11.36 11.20
CA GLU A 122 -11.40 11.56 10.87
C GLU A 122 -11.60 12.76 9.95
N TRP A 123 -12.40 12.54 8.92
CA TRP A 123 -12.69 13.52 7.88
C TRP A 123 -14.18 13.56 7.59
N LYS A 124 -14.69 14.76 7.29
CA LYS A 124 -16.06 14.99 6.84
C LYS A 124 -16.06 16.04 5.74
N ALA A 125 -16.65 15.72 4.60
CA ALA A 125 -16.73 16.61 3.45
C ALA A 125 -15.37 17.25 3.08
N GLY A 126 -14.28 16.43 3.08
CA GLY A 126 -12.94 16.88 2.72
C GLY A 126 -12.20 17.70 3.77
N LYS A 127 -12.83 17.95 4.95
CA LYS A 127 -12.24 18.70 6.07
C LYS A 127 -11.91 17.76 7.22
N PRO A 128 -10.78 17.93 7.93
CA PRO A 128 -10.48 17.17 9.12
C PRO A 128 -11.44 17.55 10.25
N LEU A 129 -11.81 16.58 11.08
CA LEU A 129 -12.63 16.84 12.26
C LEU A 129 -11.80 17.27 13.48
N SER A 130 -10.48 17.06 13.44
CA SER A 130 -9.53 17.47 14.48
C SER A 130 -8.22 17.92 13.84
N ASP A 131 -7.78 19.11 14.15
CA ASP A 131 -6.54 19.70 13.61
C ASP A 131 -5.26 19.22 14.36
N HIS A 132 -5.42 18.56 15.51
CA HIS A 132 -4.30 18.14 16.35
C HIS A 132 -4.17 16.61 16.52
N ALA A 133 -4.89 15.83 15.72
CA ALA A 133 -4.87 14.37 15.80
C ALA A 133 -3.90 13.70 14.79
N GLY A 134 -3.01 14.47 14.20
CA GLY A 134 -1.98 13.99 13.29
C GLY A 134 -0.99 13.03 13.97
N ILE A 135 -0.31 12.24 13.18
CA ILE A 135 0.79 11.39 13.64
C ILE A 135 2.07 11.77 12.91
N SER A 136 3.21 11.65 13.61
CA SER A 136 4.50 11.74 12.95
C SER A 136 4.68 10.53 12.02
N HIS A 137 4.77 10.77 10.72
CA HIS A 137 4.90 9.73 9.71
C HIS A 137 5.69 10.27 8.52
N CYS A 138 6.62 9.46 8.02
CA CYS A 138 7.37 9.75 6.81
C CYS A 138 7.11 8.64 5.79
N PHE A 139 6.85 8.98 4.54
CA PHE A 139 6.75 8.02 3.45
C PHE A 139 7.56 8.50 2.25
N LYS A 140 8.19 7.54 1.57
CA LYS A 140 8.97 7.78 0.35
C LYS A 140 8.08 7.46 -0.85
N VAL A 141 8.13 8.32 -1.85
CA VAL A 141 7.49 8.11 -3.15
C VAL A 141 8.59 7.83 -4.16
N LEU A 142 8.46 6.71 -4.86
CA LEU A 142 9.35 6.32 -5.94
C LEU A 142 8.52 6.27 -7.23
N LYS A 143 9.03 6.86 -8.29
CA LYS A 143 8.51 6.71 -9.64
C LYS A 143 9.52 5.87 -10.41
N LEU A 144 9.10 4.70 -10.86
CA LEU A 144 9.91 3.86 -11.72
C LEU A 144 9.79 4.38 -13.15
N GLU A 145 10.89 4.40 -13.85
CA GLU A 145 10.91 4.68 -15.28
C GLU A 145 10.38 3.46 -16.06
N SER A 146 9.83 3.68 -17.24
CA SER A 146 9.55 2.59 -18.16
C SER A 146 10.87 2.00 -18.67
N TYR A 147 10.81 0.76 -19.18
CA TYR A 147 11.98 0.11 -19.76
C TYR A 147 12.53 0.93 -20.94
N GLU A 148 11.65 1.48 -21.77
CA GLU A 148 12.02 2.34 -22.90
C GLU A 148 12.67 3.64 -22.46
N ASP A 149 12.14 4.30 -21.43
CA ASP A 149 12.72 5.52 -20.87
C ASP A 149 14.09 5.24 -20.27
N THR A 150 14.24 4.13 -19.54
CA THR A 150 15.54 3.70 -18.99
C THR A 150 16.56 3.51 -20.11
N LEU A 151 16.21 2.80 -21.19
CA LEU A 151 17.11 2.63 -22.34
C LEU A 151 17.49 3.95 -23.00
N ASN A 152 16.54 4.87 -23.15
CA ASN A 152 16.78 6.18 -23.76
C ASN A 152 17.65 7.09 -22.89
N ASN A 153 17.58 6.93 -21.56
CA ASN A 153 18.34 7.74 -20.59
C ASN A 153 19.74 7.20 -20.31
N LEU A 154 20.09 5.99 -20.80
CA LEU A 154 21.39 5.39 -20.59
C LEU A 154 22.49 6.22 -21.28
N GLN A 155 23.38 6.77 -20.48
CA GLN A 155 24.58 7.45 -20.96
C GLN A 155 25.78 6.50 -20.94
N LEU A 156 26.28 6.13 -22.10
CA LEU A 156 27.48 5.34 -22.24
C LEU A 156 28.71 6.18 -21.86
N ARG A 157 29.25 5.93 -20.65
CA ARG A 157 30.57 6.45 -20.28
C ARG A 157 31.63 5.45 -20.77
N ARG A 158 32.28 5.77 -21.86
CA ARG A 158 33.34 4.93 -22.44
C ARG A 158 34.71 5.48 -22.05
N THR A 159 35.65 4.60 -21.75
CA THR A 159 37.06 4.93 -21.81
C THR A 159 37.52 4.95 -23.26
N SER A 160 38.61 5.65 -23.59
CA SER A 160 39.18 5.67 -24.95
C SER A 160 39.47 4.26 -25.47
N ALA A 161 40.05 3.40 -24.64
CA ALA A 161 40.36 2.00 -24.99
C ALA A 161 39.10 1.16 -25.31
N GLN A 162 37.99 1.39 -24.60
CA GLN A 162 36.70 0.74 -24.90
C GLN A 162 36.10 1.26 -26.22
N GLY A 163 36.28 2.53 -26.52
CA GLY A 163 35.86 3.12 -27.79
C GLY A 163 36.61 2.50 -28.95
N ASP A 164 37.90 2.34 -28.86
CA ASP A 164 38.76 1.75 -29.89
C ASP A 164 38.42 0.27 -30.12
N LEU A 165 38.21 -0.51 -29.06
CA LEU A 165 37.79 -1.90 -29.15
C LEU A 165 36.43 -2.02 -29.87
N LEU A 166 35.46 -1.23 -29.48
CA LEU A 166 34.11 -1.24 -30.09
C LEU A 166 34.15 -0.87 -31.54
N ASN A 167 35.03 0.03 -32.01
CA ASN A 167 35.17 0.40 -33.40
C ASN A 167 35.66 -0.76 -34.28
N THR A 168 36.32 -1.73 -33.70
CA THR A 168 36.84 -2.92 -34.42
C THR A 168 35.84 -4.07 -34.53
N LEU A 169 34.77 -4.06 -33.75
CA LEU A 169 33.76 -5.13 -33.70
C LEU A 169 32.72 -5.01 -34.82
N PRO A 170 32.20 -6.15 -35.36
CA PRO A 170 31.01 -6.16 -36.22
C PRO A 170 29.80 -5.51 -35.50
N GLN A 171 28.87 -4.92 -36.29
CA GLN A 171 27.73 -4.18 -35.71
C GLN A 171 26.91 -4.99 -34.72
N GLN A 172 26.60 -6.25 -35.04
CA GLN A 172 25.82 -7.12 -34.16
C GLN A 172 26.53 -7.39 -32.83
N ALA A 173 27.84 -7.60 -32.84
CA ALA A 173 28.63 -7.79 -31.63
C ALA A 173 28.76 -6.51 -30.79
N LYS A 174 28.70 -5.33 -31.45
CA LYS A 174 28.62 -4.04 -30.75
C LYS A 174 27.31 -3.91 -30.00
N ASP A 175 26.21 -4.20 -30.65
CA ASP A 175 24.87 -4.05 -30.08
C ASP A 175 24.69 -5.00 -28.89
N ASP A 176 25.13 -6.26 -29.01
CA ASP A 176 25.09 -7.25 -27.91
C ASP A 176 25.99 -6.84 -26.73
N TYR A 177 27.21 -6.36 -27.01
CA TYR A 177 28.11 -5.88 -25.96
C TYR A 177 27.54 -4.66 -25.24
N LEU A 178 27.01 -3.70 -25.98
CA LEU A 178 26.42 -2.50 -25.42
C LEU A 178 25.21 -2.83 -24.54
N LEU A 179 24.33 -3.70 -25.01
CA LEU A 179 23.15 -4.12 -24.26
C LEU A 179 23.55 -4.82 -22.96
N ASN A 180 24.46 -5.80 -23.02
CA ASN A 180 24.92 -6.52 -21.84
C ASN A 180 25.65 -5.62 -20.85
N TYR A 181 26.50 -4.72 -21.33
CA TYR A 181 27.19 -3.75 -20.49
C TYR A 181 26.21 -2.81 -19.75
N LEU A 182 25.20 -2.29 -20.48
CA LEU A 182 24.21 -1.40 -19.91
C LEU A 182 23.35 -2.10 -18.85
N LEU A 183 22.92 -3.33 -19.12
CA LEU A 183 22.16 -4.13 -18.18
C LEU A 183 22.98 -4.45 -16.90
N ASP A 184 24.28 -4.73 -17.05
CA ASP A 184 25.18 -5.00 -15.92
C ASP A 184 25.40 -3.74 -15.06
N VAL A 185 25.57 -2.58 -15.67
CA VAL A 185 25.71 -1.30 -14.96
C VAL A 185 24.46 -0.94 -14.18
N GLU A 186 23.28 -1.07 -14.79
CA GLU A 186 22.00 -0.77 -14.14
C GLU A 186 21.67 -1.78 -13.03
N SER A 187 22.07 -3.02 -13.14
CA SER A 187 21.83 -4.04 -12.11
C SER A 187 22.66 -3.83 -10.84
N ARG A 188 23.70 -3.02 -10.89
CA ARG A 188 24.60 -2.72 -9.76
C ARG A 188 24.31 -1.40 -9.06
N GLY A 189 23.37 -0.59 -9.57
CA GLY A 189 22.94 0.73 -9.04
C GLY A 189 21.81 0.67 -8.01
#